data_919f466efe9e7a5309ebf3ae82f5c86b
#
_entry.id   919f466efe9e7a5309ebf3ae82f5c86b
#
_cell.length_a   1.000
_cell.length_b   1.000
_cell.length_c   1.000
_cell.angle_alpha   90.00
_cell.angle_beta   90.00
_cell.angle_gamma   90.00
#
_symmetry.space_group_name_H-M   'P 1'
#
loop_
_entity.id
_entity.type
_entity.pdbx_description
1 polymer ?
#
loop_
_entity_poly.entity_id
_entity_poly.type
_entity_poly.pdbx_seq_one_letter_code
_entity_poly.pdbx_strand_id
1 'polypeptide(L)'
;MLNLTPQPMMEPFRFAPTGGEVVGSAFSTTFRVFATVIVGGCTIWFAQLWSRGALGSGVSNGTGWFIAGLALMAWTWWSIMISRTRIHASGLHQRWVWDKAMAFDDLAYVRVIRVPGLSWLIAPRLYVRTLAGKFTVFYGATPGLIAEFERIGAELKAFRQF
;
A
#
# COMPACT_ATOMS: atom_id res chain seq x y z
N MET A 1 0.56 44.84 -27.44
CA MET A 1 0.18 43.46 -27.81
C MET A 1 1.12 42.53 -27.08
N LEU A 2 0.65 41.92 -25.99
CA LEU A 2 1.40 40.94 -25.25
C LEU A 2 1.40 39.63 -26.07
N ASN A 3 2.56 39.26 -26.55
CA ASN A 3 2.79 37.99 -27.26
C ASN A 3 2.76 36.86 -26.23
N LEU A 4 1.58 36.32 -25.97
CA LEU A 4 1.38 35.10 -25.19
C LEU A 4 1.88 33.92 -26.03
N THR A 5 3.18 33.65 -25.96
CA THR A 5 3.73 32.39 -26.45
C THR A 5 3.02 31.26 -25.69
N PRO A 6 2.35 30.33 -26.41
CA PRO A 6 1.73 29.17 -25.73
C PRO A 6 2.83 28.45 -24.97
N GLN A 7 2.68 28.32 -23.66
CA GLN A 7 3.56 27.49 -22.87
C GLN A 7 3.50 26.07 -23.45
N PRO A 8 4.62 25.41 -23.71
CA PRO A 8 4.59 24.03 -24.19
C PRO A 8 3.83 23.22 -23.14
N MET A 9 2.67 22.72 -23.52
CA MET A 9 1.93 21.77 -22.69
C MET A 9 2.87 20.60 -22.47
N MET A 10 3.30 20.39 -21.22
CA MET A 10 4.13 19.24 -20.87
C MET A 10 3.37 18.00 -21.32
N GLU A 11 3.98 17.23 -22.22
CA GLU A 11 3.39 15.97 -22.65
C GLU A 11 3.10 15.10 -21.41
N PRO A 12 1.93 14.46 -21.34
CA PRO A 12 1.60 13.57 -20.25
C PRO A 12 2.50 12.34 -20.28
N PHE A 13 3.06 11.98 -19.14
CA PHE A 13 3.86 10.76 -19.03
C PHE A 13 2.96 9.54 -19.23
N ARG A 14 3.35 8.66 -20.14
CA ARG A 14 2.65 7.40 -20.44
C ARG A 14 3.55 6.23 -20.09
N PHE A 15 2.98 5.24 -19.43
CA PHE A 15 3.68 4.02 -19.06
C PHE A 15 2.85 2.80 -19.46
N ALA A 16 3.51 1.80 -20.04
CA ALA A 16 2.89 0.53 -20.39
C ALA A 16 3.52 -0.59 -19.53
N PRO A 17 2.76 -1.17 -18.59
CA PRO A 17 3.26 -2.29 -17.80
C PRO A 17 3.46 -3.54 -18.66
N THR A 18 4.40 -4.38 -18.27
CA THR A 18 4.69 -5.65 -18.95
C THR A 18 3.45 -6.54 -18.94
N GLY A 19 2.97 -6.94 -20.12
CA GLY A 19 1.75 -7.75 -20.25
C GLY A 19 0.42 -6.99 -20.08
N GLY A 20 0.44 -5.64 -20.09
CA GLY A 20 -0.76 -4.79 -20.05
C GLY A 20 -1.27 -4.48 -18.64
N GLU A 21 -1.20 -5.41 -17.71
CA GLU A 21 -1.54 -5.22 -16.29
C GLU A 21 -0.62 -6.06 -15.41
N VAL A 22 -0.14 -5.47 -14.32
CA VAL A 22 0.59 -6.18 -13.28
C VAL A 22 -0.13 -6.04 -11.95
N VAL A 23 -0.48 -7.20 -11.35
CA VAL A 23 -1.19 -7.26 -10.06
C VAL A 23 -0.36 -8.05 -9.07
N GLY A 24 -0.27 -7.56 -7.84
CA GLY A 24 0.43 -8.29 -6.79
C GLY A 24 -0.01 -7.91 -5.39
N SER A 25 0.53 -8.64 -4.42
CA SER A 25 0.33 -8.38 -2.99
C SER A 25 0.98 -7.06 -2.59
N ALA A 26 0.26 -6.24 -1.83
CA ALA A 26 0.82 -5.02 -1.27
C ALA A 26 1.81 -5.31 -0.11
N PHE A 27 1.56 -6.37 0.66
CA PHE A 27 2.38 -6.75 1.83
C PHE A 27 3.12 -8.07 1.60
N SER A 28 4.32 -8.19 2.20
CA SER A 28 5.13 -9.40 2.13
C SER A 28 4.43 -10.58 2.81
N THR A 29 4.73 -11.80 2.36
CA THR A 29 4.20 -13.02 2.98
C THR A 29 4.59 -13.10 4.44
N THR A 30 5.84 -12.75 4.78
CA THR A 30 6.32 -12.74 6.16
C THR A 30 5.53 -11.78 7.03
N PHE A 31 5.24 -10.56 6.53
CA PHE A 31 4.43 -9.60 7.27
C PHE A 31 3.01 -10.11 7.51
N ARG A 32 2.41 -10.77 6.51
CA ARG A 32 1.07 -11.39 6.63
C ARG A 32 1.04 -12.51 7.66
N VAL A 33 2.06 -13.39 7.66
CA VAL A 33 2.21 -14.45 8.66
C VAL A 33 2.36 -13.85 10.06
N PHE A 34 3.21 -12.84 10.20
CA PHE A 34 3.42 -12.17 11.49
C PHE A 34 2.13 -11.52 12.02
N ALA A 35 1.40 -10.82 11.18
CA ALA A 35 0.10 -10.25 11.52
C ALA A 35 -0.91 -11.34 11.94
N THR A 36 -0.91 -12.49 11.27
CA THR A 36 -1.78 -13.63 11.60
C THR A 36 -1.41 -14.22 12.96
N VAL A 37 -0.14 -14.39 13.25
CA VAL A 37 0.34 -14.90 14.55
C VAL A 37 -0.04 -13.97 15.69
N ILE A 38 0.11 -12.66 15.51
CA ILE A 38 -0.25 -11.68 16.54
C ILE A 38 -1.77 -11.69 16.79
N VAL A 39 -2.58 -11.55 15.74
CA VAL A 39 -4.04 -11.50 15.89
C VAL A 39 -4.60 -12.81 16.41
N GLY A 40 -4.11 -13.95 15.89
CA GLY A 40 -4.47 -15.28 16.36
C GLY A 40 -4.08 -15.50 17.81
N GLY A 41 -2.87 -15.14 18.21
CA GLY A 41 -2.38 -15.23 19.59
C GLY A 41 -3.23 -14.40 20.56
N CYS A 42 -3.54 -13.14 20.20
CA CYS A 42 -4.41 -12.29 21.02
C CYS A 42 -5.82 -12.86 21.14
N THR A 43 -6.36 -13.43 20.06
CA THR A 43 -7.69 -14.05 20.06
C THR A 43 -7.73 -15.30 20.94
N ILE A 44 -6.74 -16.18 20.84
CA ILE A 44 -6.61 -17.38 21.67
C ILE A 44 -6.46 -16.98 23.14
N TRP A 45 -5.60 -16.03 23.43
CA TRP A 45 -5.40 -15.54 24.80
C TRP A 45 -6.70 -14.96 25.39
N PHE A 46 -7.42 -14.17 24.64
CA PHE A 46 -8.73 -13.65 25.04
C PHE A 46 -9.73 -14.79 25.32
N ALA A 47 -9.81 -15.78 24.43
CA ALA A 47 -10.68 -16.93 24.61
C ALA A 47 -10.34 -17.72 25.88
N GLN A 48 -9.07 -17.87 26.21
CA GLN A 48 -8.62 -18.51 27.47
C GLN A 48 -9.03 -17.70 28.71
N LEU A 49 -8.88 -16.38 28.69
CA LEU A 49 -9.30 -15.50 29.79
C LEU A 49 -10.81 -15.58 29.99
N TRP A 50 -11.56 -15.59 28.88
CA TRP A 50 -13.02 -15.74 28.91
C TRP A 50 -13.45 -17.07 29.51
N SER A 51 -12.87 -18.17 29.05
CA SER A 51 -13.21 -19.53 29.53
C SER A 51 -12.86 -19.78 31.01
N ARG A 52 -11.85 -19.06 31.53
CA ARG A 52 -11.46 -19.11 32.95
C ARG A 52 -12.30 -18.20 33.84
N GLY A 53 -13.27 -17.48 33.29
CA GLY A 53 -14.07 -16.51 34.05
C GLY A 53 -13.28 -15.28 34.56
N ALA A 54 -12.04 -15.09 34.09
CA ALA A 54 -11.16 -14.01 34.54
C ALA A 54 -11.68 -12.62 34.17
N LEU A 55 -12.62 -12.54 33.22
CA LEU A 55 -13.24 -11.29 32.77
C LEU A 55 -14.55 -10.97 33.50
N GLY A 56 -14.92 -11.76 34.51
CA GLY A 56 -16.17 -11.60 35.28
C GLY A 56 -17.38 -12.17 34.56
N SER A 57 -18.54 -12.12 35.22
CA SER A 57 -19.82 -12.58 34.68
C SER A 57 -20.43 -11.49 33.79
N GLY A 58 -20.12 -11.53 32.48
CA GLY A 58 -20.73 -10.62 31.51
C GLY A 58 -19.78 -9.60 30.90
N VAL A 59 -20.33 -8.73 30.03
CA VAL A 59 -19.58 -7.70 29.35
C VAL A 59 -19.45 -6.47 30.26
N SER A 60 -18.37 -6.39 31.01
CA SER A 60 -17.98 -5.17 31.74
C SER A 60 -17.44 -4.11 30.77
N ASN A 61 -17.33 -2.85 31.20
CA ASN A 61 -16.70 -1.80 30.39
C ASN A 61 -15.30 -2.19 29.92
N GLY A 62 -14.46 -2.82 30.76
CA GLY A 62 -13.13 -3.28 30.41
C GLY A 62 -13.16 -4.36 29.33
N THR A 63 -14.04 -5.34 29.47
CA THR A 63 -14.24 -6.42 28.50
C THR A 63 -14.73 -5.89 27.16
N GLY A 64 -15.64 -4.90 27.16
CA GLY A 64 -16.14 -4.23 25.96
C GLY A 64 -15.02 -3.55 25.15
N TRP A 65 -14.12 -2.81 25.81
CA TRP A 65 -12.96 -2.19 25.16
C TRP A 65 -11.99 -3.24 24.60
N PHE A 66 -11.80 -4.34 25.28
CA PHE A 66 -10.94 -5.42 24.78
C PHE A 66 -11.52 -6.07 23.50
N ILE A 67 -12.82 -6.33 23.49
CA ILE A 67 -13.52 -6.87 22.30
C ILE A 67 -13.42 -5.87 21.13
N ALA A 68 -13.63 -4.58 21.39
CA ALA A 68 -13.49 -3.54 20.36
C ALA A 68 -12.07 -3.49 19.80
N GLY A 69 -11.04 -3.60 20.64
CA GLY A 69 -9.65 -3.68 20.22
C GLY A 69 -9.37 -4.90 19.35
N LEU A 70 -9.84 -6.10 19.74
CA LEU A 70 -9.72 -7.31 18.93
C LEU A 70 -10.44 -7.19 17.59
N ALA A 71 -11.64 -6.61 17.57
CA ALA A 71 -12.38 -6.39 16.33
C ALA A 71 -11.62 -5.46 15.37
N LEU A 72 -11.00 -4.39 15.89
CA LEU A 72 -10.16 -3.49 15.11
C LEU A 72 -8.90 -4.19 14.58
N MET A 73 -8.27 -5.04 15.40
CA MET A 73 -7.11 -5.85 14.97
C MET A 73 -7.50 -6.86 13.89
N ALA A 74 -8.65 -7.54 14.04
CA ALA A 74 -9.17 -8.48 13.05
C ALA A 74 -9.50 -7.77 11.73
N TRP A 75 -10.12 -6.59 11.79
CA TRP A 75 -10.39 -5.74 10.62
C TRP A 75 -9.10 -5.33 9.90
N THR A 76 -8.09 -4.89 10.65
CA THR A 76 -6.79 -4.50 10.10
C THR A 76 -6.09 -5.69 9.45
N TRP A 77 -6.08 -6.85 10.13
CA TRP A 77 -5.54 -8.10 9.60
C TRP A 77 -6.23 -8.50 8.30
N TRP A 78 -7.57 -8.48 8.27
CA TRP A 78 -8.33 -8.76 7.06
C TRP A 78 -7.94 -7.83 5.91
N SER A 79 -7.86 -6.52 6.19
CA SER A 79 -7.45 -5.52 5.21
C SER A 79 -6.04 -5.77 4.67
N ILE A 80 -5.09 -6.24 5.50
CA ILE A 80 -3.75 -6.65 5.07
C ILE A 80 -3.81 -7.87 4.15
N MET A 81 -4.65 -8.87 4.48
CA MET A 81 -4.78 -10.10 3.69
C MET A 81 -5.33 -9.86 2.29
N ILE A 82 -6.31 -8.97 2.13
CA ILE A 82 -6.95 -8.68 0.85
C ILE A 82 -6.26 -7.57 0.05
N SER A 83 -5.27 -6.89 0.62
CA SER A 83 -4.61 -5.75 -0.01
C SER A 83 -3.84 -6.16 -1.27
N ARG A 84 -4.14 -5.48 -2.37
CA ARG A 84 -3.50 -5.69 -3.67
C ARG A 84 -3.15 -4.36 -4.33
N THR A 85 -2.02 -4.35 -5.01
CA THR A 85 -1.60 -3.24 -5.86
C THR A 85 -1.69 -3.68 -7.32
N ARG A 86 -2.23 -2.81 -8.16
CA ARG A 86 -2.40 -3.02 -9.60
C ARG A 86 -1.73 -1.88 -10.34
N ILE A 87 -1.07 -2.21 -11.43
CA ILE A 87 -0.47 -1.27 -12.37
C ILE A 87 -1.12 -1.51 -13.71
N HIS A 88 -1.85 -0.51 -14.21
CA HIS A 88 -2.45 -0.50 -15.55
C HIS A 88 -1.78 0.58 -16.40
N ALA A 89 -2.04 0.59 -17.71
CA ALA A 89 -1.60 1.68 -18.58
C ALA A 89 -2.17 3.06 -18.20
N SER A 90 -3.32 3.10 -17.52
CA SER A 90 -3.93 4.34 -17.03
C SER A 90 -3.35 4.86 -15.72
N GLY A 91 -2.67 4.01 -14.93
CA GLY A 91 -2.14 4.43 -13.63
C GLY A 91 -1.92 3.30 -12.62
N LEU A 92 -1.66 3.73 -11.40
CA LEU A 92 -1.48 2.91 -10.21
C LEU A 92 -2.77 2.86 -9.41
N HIS A 93 -3.18 1.67 -9.00
CA HIS A 93 -4.31 1.46 -8.11
C HIS A 93 -3.93 0.52 -6.97
N GLN A 94 -4.26 0.88 -5.74
CA GLN A 94 -4.05 0.03 -4.57
C GLN A 94 -5.31 -0.04 -3.73
N ARG A 95 -5.79 -1.26 -3.54
CA ARG A 95 -6.86 -1.57 -2.60
C ARG A 95 -6.26 -1.92 -1.25
N TRP A 96 -6.67 -1.17 -0.22
CA TRP A 96 -6.34 -1.44 1.17
C TRP A 96 -7.56 -1.06 2.03
N VAL A 97 -7.39 -0.41 3.19
CA VAL A 97 -8.51 0.11 4.01
C VAL A 97 -9.34 1.11 3.21
N TRP A 98 -8.69 1.95 2.41
CA TRP A 98 -9.27 2.82 1.38
C TRP A 98 -8.54 2.66 0.07
N ASP A 99 -9.29 2.81 -1.00
CA ASP A 99 -8.75 2.71 -2.34
C ASP A 99 -7.92 3.94 -2.68
N LYS A 100 -6.71 3.71 -3.22
CA LYS A 100 -5.81 4.74 -3.73
C LYS A 100 -5.65 4.55 -5.22
N ALA A 101 -5.87 5.61 -5.98
CA ALA A 101 -5.63 5.63 -7.41
C ALA A 101 -4.78 6.84 -7.78
N MET A 102 -3.90 6.69 -8.78
CA MET A 102 -3.07 7.76 -9.31
C MET A 102 -2.79 7.52 -10.79
N ALA A 103 -3.16 8.48 -11.62
CA ALA A 103 -2.91 8.45 -13.05
C ALA A 103 -1.43 8.72 -13.35
N PHE A 104 -0.90 8.13 -14.42
CA PHE A 104 0.47 8.38 -14.85
C PHE A 104 0.68 9.78 -15.42
N ASP A 105 -0.36 10.35 -16.04
CA ASP A 105 -0.33 11.69 -16.64
C ASP A 105 0.03 12.78 -15.63
N ASP A 106 -0.37 12.59 -14.37
CA ASP A 106 -0.14 13.53 -13.27
C ASP A 106 1.20 13.35 -12.55
N LEU A 107 2.02 12.37 -12.92
CA LEU A 107 3.25 12.05 -12.21
C LEU A 107 4.34 13.11 -12.40
N ALA A 108 4.76 13.73 -11.31
CA ALA A 108 5.91 14.64 -11.29
C ALA A 108 7.20 13.94 -10.84
N TYR A 109 7.10 13.07 -9.84
CA TYR A 109 8.26 12.45 -9.22
C TYR A 109 7.90 11.07 -8.68
N VAL A 110 8.81 10.11 -8.85
CA VAL A 110 8.68 8.74 -8.36
C VAL A 110 10.00 8.29 -7.74
N ARG A 111 9.92 7.63 -6.59
CA ARG A 111 11.08 7.03 -5.92
C ARG A 111 10.69 5.70 -5.27
N VAL A 112 11.48 4.67 -5.54
CA VAL A 112 11.38 3.39 -4.82
C VAL A 112 12.15 3.51 -3.51
N ILE A 113 11.48 3.26 -2.39
CA ILE A 113 12.08 3.27 -1.06
C ILE A 113 12.15 1.82 -0.57
N ARG A 114 13.36 1.37 -0.25
CA ARG A 114 13.64 0.07 0.36
C ARG A 114 14.26 0.30 1.73
N VAL A 115 13.89 -0.52 2.70
CA VAL A 115 14.51 -0.50 4.03
C VAL A 115 15.62 -1.54 4.05
N PRO A 116 16.91 -1.12 4.09
CA PRO A 116 18.02 -2.08 4.13
C PRO A 116 17.90 -3.00 5.36
N GLY A 117 18.16 -4.29 5.17
CA GLY A 117 18.10 -5.29 6.25
C GLY A 117 16.70 -5.78 6.63
N LEU A 118 15.63 -5.07 6.26
CA LEU A 118 14.23 -5.42 6.56
C LEU A 118 13.39 -5.73 5.32
N SER A 119 14.01 -5.92 4.17
CA SER A 119 13.31 -6.19 2.90
C SER A 119 12.47 -7.48 2.89
N TRP A 120 12.81 -8.44 3.75
CA TRP A 120 12.06 -9.67 3.96
C TRP A 120 10.74 -9.45 4.74
N LEU A 121 10.68 -8.42 5.59
CA LEU A 121 9.51 -8.07 6.40
C LEU A 121 8.73 -6.91 5.79
N ILE A 122 9.43 -5.84 5.42
CA ILE A 122 8.84 -4.60 4.91
C ILE A 122 8.93 -4.59 3.40
N ALA A 123 7.77 -4.64 2.74
CA ALA A 123 7.70 -4.54 1.29
C ALA A 123 8.25 -3.19 0.78
N PRO A 124 8.95 -3.18 -0.36
CA PRO A 124 9.34 -1.95 -1.02
C PRO A 124 8.15 -1.01 -1.25
N ARG A 125 8.41 0.28 -1.17
CA ARG A 125 7.39 1.32 -1.29
C ARG A 125 7.69 2.19 -2.50
N LEU A 126 6.69 2.44 -3.31
CA LEU A 126 6.76 3.43 -4.37
C LEU A 126 6.19 4.75 -3.84
N TYR A 127 7.08 5.70 -3.60
CA TYR A 127 6.69 7.07 -3.28
C TYR A 127 6.44 7.83 -4.58
N VAL A 128 5.28 8.40 -4.69
CA VAL A 128 4.82 9.09 -5.90
C VAL A 128 4.32 10.47 -5.54
N ARG A 129 4.72 11.47 -6.35
CA ARG A 129 4.25 12.84 -6.22
C ARG A 129 3.66 13.31 -7.54
N THR A 130 2.50 13.98 -7.50
CA THR A 130 1.87 14.57 -8.67
C THR A 130 2.39 15.98 -8.97
N LEU A 131 2.10 16.46 -10.17
CA LEU A 131 2.36 17.85 -10.58
C LEU A 131 1.63 18.86 -9.67
N ALA A 132 0.44 18.51 -9.16
CA ALA A 132 -0.31 19.31 -8.20
C ALA A 132 0.24 19.26 -6.77
N GLY A 133 1.38 18.58 -6.52
CA GLY A 133 1.99 18.46 -5.21
C GLY A 133 1.40 17.41 -4.28
N LYS A 134 0.36 16.67 -4.71
CA LYS A 134 -0.20 15.54 -3.96
C LYS A 134 0.80 14.39 -3.94
N PHE A 135 1.00 13.75 -2.79
CA PHE A 135 1.85 12.58 -2.68
C PHE A 135 1.07 11.36 -2.21
N THR A 136 1.51 10.20 -2.66
CA THR A 136 0.91 8.91 -2.30
C THR A 136 2.00 7.85 -2.24
N VAL A 137 1.82 6.86 -1.36
CA VAL A 137 2.73 5.73 -1.23
C VAL A 137 1.99 4.46 -1.61
N PHE A 138 2.54 3.72 -2.58
CA PHE A 138 2.07 2.41 -2.98
C PHE A 138 3.02 1.33 -2.43
N TYR A 139 2.47 0.19 -2.05
CA TYR A 139 3.21 -0.94 -1.53
C TYR A 139 3.21 -2.07 -2.56
N GLY A 140 4.34 -2.74 -2.73
CA GLY A 140 4.45 -3.87 -3.64
C GLY A 140 5.43 -4.89 -3.10
N ALA A 141 4.93 -6.10 -2.79
CA ALA A 141 5.72 -7.19 -2.25
C ALA A 141 6.09 -8.25 -3.31
N THR A 142 5.37 -8.29 -4.42
CA THR A 142 5.61 -9.25 -5.50
C THR A 142 6.79 -8.80 -6.37
N PRO A 143 7.72 -9.70 -6.75
CA PRO A 143 8.88 -9.32 -7.58
C PRO A 143 8.51 -8.59 -8.87
N GLY A 144 7.44 -9.00 -9.55
CA GLY A 144 6.94 -8.33 -10.74
C GLY A 144 6.52 -6.87 -10.48
N LEU A 145 5.82 -6.59 -9.37
CA LEU A 145 5.47 -5.22 -9.00
C LEU A 145 6.71 -4.37 -8.68
N ILE A 146 7.70 -4.97 -8.03
CA ILE A 146 8.94 -4.26 -7.67
C ILE A 146 9.71 -3.88 -8.93
N ALA A 147 9.80 -4.79 -9.90
CA ALA A 147 10.45 -4.52 -11.19
C ALA A 147 9.73 -3.40 -11.95
N GLU A 148 8.39 -3.42 -11.98
CA GLU A 148 7.61 -2.34 -12.61
C GLU A 148 7.76 -1.00 -11.87
N PHE A 149 7.83 -0.99 -10.55
CA PHE A 149 8.10 0.22 -9.77
C PHE A 149 9.45 0.85 -10.15
N GLU A 150 10.48 0.02 -10.35
CA GLU A 150 11.79 0.48 -10.80
C GLU A 150 11.76 1.02 -12.24
N ARG A 151 11.02 0.32 -13.13
CA ARG A 151 10.81 0.78 -14.50
C ARG A 151 10.10 2.13 -14.54
N ILE A 152 9.00 2.29 -13.81
CA ILE A 152 8.28 3.57 -13.72
C ILE A 152 9.24 4.67 -13.25
N GLY A 153 10.06 4.39 -12.23
CA GLY A 153 11.05 5.35 -11.74
C GLY A 153 12.09 5.74 -12.78
N ALA A 154 12.64 4.76 -13.52
CA ALA A 154 13.63 4.98 -14.55
C ALA A 154 13.07 5.72 -15.77
N GLU A 155 11.90 5.28 -16.27
CA GLU A 155 11.26 5.88 -17.44
C GLU A 155 10.79 7.32 -17.14
N LEU A 156 10.19 7.57 -15.97
CA LEU A 156 9.80 8.93 -15.59
C LEU A 156 11.01 9.85 -15.43
N LYS A 157 12.10 9.34 -14.86
CA LYS A 157 13.34 10.11 -14.73
C LYS A 157 13.92 10.46 -16.10
N ALA A 158 13.97 9.52 -17.04
CA ALA A 158 14.41 9.76 -18.40
C ALA A 158 13.50 10.77 -19.13
N PHE A 159 12.18 10.64 -18.94
CA PHE A 159 11.20 11.55 -19.53
C PHE A 159 11.29 12.99 -19.00
N ARG A 160 11.68 13.18 -17.73
CA ARG A 160 11.78 14.49 -17.07
C ARG A 160 13.17 15.12 -17.13
N GLN A 161 14.18 14.43 -17.65
CA GLN A 161 15.57 14.93 -17.75
C GLN A 161 15.83 15.81 -18.98
N PHE A 162 14.79 16.31 -19.66
CA PHE A 162 14.90 17.28 -20.73
C PHE A 162 14.83 18.70 -20.20
#